data_04daec778dc0199f260794591615226f
#
_entry.id   04daec778dc0199f260794591615226f
#
_cell.length_a   1.000
_cell.length_b   1.000
_cell.length_c   1.000
_cell.angle_alpha   90.00
_cell.angle_beta   90.00
_cell.angle_gamma   90.00
#
_symmetry.space_group_name_H-M   'P 1'
#
loop_
_entity.id
_entity.type
_entity.pdbx_description
1 polymer ?
#
loop_
_entity_poly.entity_id
_entity_poly.type
_entity_poly.pdbx_seq_one_letter_code
_entity_poly.pdbx_strand_id
1 'polypeptide(L)'
;PNMDGEEGEQHPKWGARLMGRLFGAPWEEFTLFHSRYFAKSAGQQPSKLCCADKMAIALTPSWLYLPMVRATREIREYMAHATYRHEENPHITARERAALISDNELDWHTGVREYCARWAVAHADGKTDTWTTDSRNRATLGPDGVWK
;
A
#
# COMPACT_ATOMS: atom_id res chain seq x y z
N PRO A 1 -1.92 16.39 -5.09
CA PRO A 1 -2.21 15.78 -3.80
C PRO A 1 -0.99 14.99 -3.37
N ASN A 2 -0.61 15.13 -2.13
CA ASN A 2 0.48 14.37 -1.53
C ASN A 2 -0.08 12.96 -1.22
N MET A 3 0.26 11.95 -2.02
CA MET A 3 -0.27 10.59 -1.87
C MET A 3 0.14 9.93 -0.54
N ASP A 4 1.23 10.37 0.06
CA ASP A 4 1.70 9.91 1.36
C ASP A 4 1.30 10.83 2.52
N GLY A 5 0.67 11.95 2.22
CA GLY A 5 0.08 12.82 3.22
C GLY A 5 -1.28 12.34 3.69
N GLU A 6 -1.85 13.04 4.65
CA GLU A 6 -3.19 12.75 5.17
C GLU A 6 -4.25 12.70 4.06
N GLU A 7 -4.11 13.53 3.03
CA GLU A 7 -4.98 13.50 1.86
C GLU A 7 -4.83 12.23 1.02
N GLY A 8 -3.60 11.74 0.85
CA GLY A 8 -3.34 10.50 0.12
C GLY A 8 -3.92 9.29 0.84
N GLU A 9 -3.80 9.21 2.14
CA GLU A 9 -4.44 8.17 2.94
C GLU A 9 -5.98 8.22 2.89
N GLN A 10 -6.57 9.35 2.51
CA GLN A 10 -8.03 9.49 2.36
C GLN A 10 -8.56 9.08 0.98
N HIS A 11 -7.69 8.86 -0.03
CA HIS A 11 -8.14 8.52 -1.39
C HIS A 11 -9.08 7.30 -1.45
N PRO A 12 -8.91 6.23 -0.64
CA PRO A 12 -9.82 5.10 -0.68
C PRO A 12 -11.26 5.47 -0.34
N LYS A 13 -11.46 6.47 0.53
CA LYS A 13 -12.80 6.91 0.95
C LYS A 13 -13.62 7.50 -0.20
N TRP A 14 -12.98 8.24 -1.11
CA TRP A 14 -13.68 8.81 -2.25
C TRP A 14 -14.14 7.73 -3.23
N GLY A 15 -13.23 6.82 -3.56
CA GLY A 15 -13.57 5.66 -4.39
C GLY A 15 -14.65 4.79 -3.76
N ALA A 16 -14.53 4.50 -2.47
CA ALA A 16 -15.51 3.71 -1.73
C ALA A 16 -16.91 4.35 -1.75
N ARG A 17 -17.01 5.65 -1.44
CA ARG A 17 -18.29 6.37 -1.50
C ARG A 17 -18.93 6.35 -2.88
N LEU A 18 -18.12 6.50 -3.93
CA LEU A 18 -18.62 6.41 -5.30
C LEU A 18 -19.16 5.01 -5.59
N MET A 19 -18.38 3.98 -5.26
CA MET A 19 -18.78 2.58 -5.46
C MET A 19 -20.01 2.22 -4.62
N GLY A 20 -20.10 2.71 -3.39
CA GLY A 20 -21.27 2.53 -2.54
C GLY A 20 -22.54 3.14 -3.14
N ARG A 21 -22.43 4.32 -3.73
CA ARG A 21 -23.56 4.99 -4.40
C ARG A 21 -24.02 4.28 -5.68
N LEU A 22 -23.09 3.70 -6.42
CA LEU A 22 -23.38 3.05 -7.71
C LEU A 22 -23.83 1.59 -7.53
N PHE A 23 -23.25 0.87 -6.55
CA PHE A 23 -23.38 -0.58 -6.47
C PHE A 23 -23.76 -1.09 -5.07
N GLY A 24 -23.88 -0.21 -4.08
CA GLY A 24 -24.29 -0.54 -2.71
C GLY A 24 -23.14 -0.80 -1.75
N ALA A 25 -23.50 -0.95 -0.47
CA ALA A 25 -22.56 -1.05 0.66
C ALA A 25 -21.46 -2.12 0.51
N PRO A 26 -21.71 -3.33 -0.02
CA PRO A 26 -20.65 -4.31 -0.20
C PRO A 26 -19.49 -3.83 -1.10
N TRP A 27 -19.81 -3.01 -2.11
CA TRP A 27 -18.81 -2.42 -2.99
C TRP A 27 -18.07 -1.25 -2.36
N GLU A 28 -18.74 -0.51 -1.47
CA GLU A 28 -18.09 0.51 -0.65
C GLU A 28 -17.02 -0.11 0.24
N GLU A 29 -17.36 -1.14 0.99
CA GLU A 29 -16.43 -1.86 1.85
C GLU A 29 -15.29 -2.52 1.06
N PHE A 30 -15.62 -3.21 -0.04
CA PHE A 30 -14.63 -3.83 -0.92
C PHE A 30 -13.59 -2.81 -1.41
N THR A 31 -14.04 -1.61 -1.78
CA THR A 31 -13.18 -0.53 -2.25
C THR A 31 -12.44 0.12 -1.08
N LEU A 32 -13.08 0.37 0.07
CA LEU A 32 -12.43 0.97 1.22
C LEU A 32 -11.29 0.10 1.75
N PHE A 33 -11.53 -1.19 1.86
CA PHE A 33 -10.58 -2.14 2.45
C PHE A 33 -9.50 -2.63 1.48
N HIS A 34 -9.36 -2.03 0.28
CA HIS A 34 -8.12 -2.19 -0.45
C HIS A 34 -6.95 -1.48 0.25
N SER A 35 -7.24 -0.45 1.04
CA SER A 35 -6.27 0.13 1.95
C SER A 35 -6.10 -0.77 3.18
N ARG A 36 -4.87 -1.25 3.38
CA ARG A 36 -4.50 -2.02 4.58
C ARG A 36 -4.73 -1.24 5.87
N TYR A 37 -4.54 0.08 5.81
CA TYR A 37 -4.79 0.98 6.92
C TYR A 37 -6.26 0.96 7.34
N PHE A 38 -7.19 1.19 6.41
CA PHE A 38 -8.62 1.20 6.74
C PHE A 38 -9.14 -0.18 7.14
N ALA A 39 -8.67 -1.25 6.50
CA ALA A 39 -9.02 -2.60 6.88
C ALA A 39 -8.59 -2.89 8.33
N LYS A 40 -7.33 -2.65 8.68
CA LYS A 40 -6.82 -2.87 10.04
C LYS A 40 -7.52 -1.99 11.08
N SER A 41 -7.75 -0.71 10.77
CA SER A 41 -8.46 0.22 11.66
C SER A 41 -9.90 -0.24 11.96
N ALA A 42 -10.54 -0.92 11.02
CA ALA A 42 -11.87 -1.49 11.17
C ALA A 42 -11.87 -2.91 11.75
N GLY A 43 -10.71 -3.47 12.10
CA GLY A 43 -10.59 -4.87 12.52
C GLY A 43 -10.95 -5.89 11.43
N GLN A 44 -10.86 -5.47 10.16
CA GLN A 44 -11.21 -6.26 8.99
C GLN A 44 -9.97 -6.73 8.23
N GLN A 45 -10.18 -7.70 7.36
CA GLN A 45 -9.16 -8.14 6.43
C GLN A 45 -9.09 -7.18 5.22
N PRO A 46 -7.91 -6.96 4.64
CA PRO A 46 -7.82 -6.30 3.35
C PRO A 46 -8.65 -7.04 2.30
N SER A 47 -9.37 -6.28 1.48
CA SER A 47 -10.16 -6.84 0.40
C SER A 47 -9.27 -7.47 -0.69
N LYS A 48 -9.87 -8.31 -1.53
CA LYS A 48 -9.16 -8.88 -2.70
C LYS A 48 -8.63 -7.80 -3.66
N LEU A 49 -9.21 -6.61 -3.63
CA LEU A 49 -8.73 -5.47 -4.40
C LEU A 49 -7.32 -5.03 -3.95
N CYS A 50 -6.99 -5.14 -2.66
CA CYS A 50 -5.63 -4.90 -2.15
C CYS A 50 -4.62 -5.86 -2.80
N CYS A 51 -4.98 -7.13 -2.92
CA CYS A 51 -4.13 -8.11 -3.59
C CYS A 51 -3.98 -7.80 -5.08
N ALA A 52 -5.07 -7.43 -5.76
CA ALA A 52 -5.04 -7.03 -7.16
C ALA A 52 -4.17 -5.79 -7.41
N ASP A 53 -4.26 -4.80 -6.54
CA ASP A 53 -3.43 -3.58 -6.57
C ASP A 53 -1.93 -3.92 -6.45
N LYS A 54 -1.56 -4.73 -5.47
CA LYS A 54 -0.19 -5.21 -5.32
C LYS A 54 0.29 -6.01 -6.53
N MET A 55 -0.56 -6.86 -7.08
CA MET A 55 -0.25 -7.63 -8.29
C MET A 55 -0.12 -6.72 -9.52
N ALA A 56 -0.91 -5.66 -9.63
CA ALA A 56 -0.76 -4.69 -10.71
C ALA A 56 0.64 -4.07 -10.69
N ILE A 57 1.14 -3.65 -9.52
CA ILE A 57 2.51 -3.14 -9.39
C ILE A 57 3.53 -4.23 -9.72
N ALA A 58 3.37 -5.44 -9.18
CA ALA A 58 4.31 -6.54 -9.37
C ALA A 58 4.44 -6.96 -10.84
N LEU A 59 3.35 -6.92 -11.60
CA LEU A 59 3.30 -7.38 -12.99
C LEU A 59 3.61 -6.27 -14.00
N THR A 60 3.47 -4.99 -13.62
CA THR A 60 3.74 -3.89 -14.54
C THR A 60 5.24 -3.75 -14.78
N PRO A 61 5.71 -3.86 -16.02
CA PRO A 61 7.12 -3.74 -16.32
C PRO A 61 7.61 -2.30 -16.10
N SER A 62 8.88 -2.14 -15.73
CA SER A 62 9.46 -0.85 -15.36
C SER A 62 9.37 0.19 -16.47
N TRP A 63 9.50 -0.23 -17.74
CA TRP A 63 9.39 0.68 -18.88
C TRP A 63 8.00 1.33 -19.03
N LEU A 64 6.96 0.70 -18.48
CA LEU A 64 5.61 1.25 -18.46
C LEU A 64 5.33 1.99 -17.15
N TYR A 65 5.70 1.40 -16.01
CA TYR A 65 5.42 1.95 -14.68
C TYR A 65 6.16 3.26 -14.41
N LEU A 66 7.48 3.29 -14.65
CA LEU A 66 8.29 4.45 -14.31
C LEU A 66 7.87 5.75 -15.04
N PRO A 67 7.56 5.74 -16.34
CA PRO A 67 7.03 6.95 -16.99
C PRO A 67 5.72 7.44 -16.38
N MET A 68 4.82 6.55 -15.95
CA MET A 68 3.55 6.92 -15.33
C MET A 68 3.76 7.62 -13.98
N VAL A 69 4.54 7.02 -13.09
CA VAL A 69 4.79 7.60 -11.75
C VAL A 69 5.68 8.84 -11.78
N ARG A 70 6.50 9.01 -12.83
CA ARG A 70 7.22 10.26 -13.09
C ARG A 70 6.28 11.37 -13.52
N ALA A 71 5.31 11.09 -14.38
CA ALA A 71 4.32 12.05 -14.85
C ALA A 71 3.44 12.59 -13.69
N THR A 72 3.10 11.73 -12.74
CA THR A 72 2.34 12.10 -11.52
C THR A 72 3.23 12.70 -10.43
N ARG A 73 4.55 12.61 -10.56
CA ARG A 73 5.57 13.00 -9.56
C ARG A 73 5.58 12.15 -8.28
N GLU A 74 4.80 11.12 -8.22
CA GLU A 74 4.69 10.22 -7.05
C GLU A 74 6.00 9.48 -6.75
N ILE A 75 6.80 9.17 -7.78
CA ILE A 75 8.04 8.42 -7.60
C ILE A 75 9.00 9.07 -6.60
N ARG A 76 9.12 10.40 -6.63
CA ARG A 76 10.01 11.14 -5.72
C ARG A 76 9.56 11.01 -4.27
N GLU A 77 8.26 11.03 -4.07
CA GLU A 77 7.64 10.90 -2.77
C GLU A 77 7.83 9.47 -2.23
N TYR A 78 7.55 8.46 -3.05
CA TYR A 78 7.73 7.06 -2.68
C TYR A 78 9.18 6.73 -2.34
N MET A 79 10.14 7.18 -3.13
CA MET A 79 11.56 6.94 -2.88
C MET A 79 12.06 7.69 -1.62
N ALA A 80 11.64 8.94 -1.43
CA ALA A 80 12.00 9.71 -0.23
C ALA A 80 11.50 9.06 1.07
N HIS A 81 10.36 8.40 1.01
CA HIS A 81 9.76 7.74 2.17
C HIS A 81 10.15 6.27 2.32
N ALA A 82 10.81 5.68 1.33
CA ALA A 82 11.18 4.27 1.35
C ALA A 82 12.08 3.91 2.54
N THR A 83 13.04 4.78 2.86
CA THR A 83 13.95 4.58 4.00
C THR A 83 13.19 4.44 5.33
N TYR A 84 12.25 5.33 5.60
CA TYR A 84 11.47 5.29 6.84
C TYR A 84 10.51 4.11 6.92
N ARG A 85 9.97 3.68 5.79
CA ARG A 85 8.94 2.64 5.75
C ARG A 85 9.50 1.25 5.92
N HIS A 86 10.73 1.04 5.51
CA HIS A 86 11.25 -0.31 5.33
C HIS A 86 12.36 -0.68 6.30
N GLU A 87 12.87 0.27 7.05
CA GLU A 87 13.99 0.03 7.97
C GLU A 87 13.65 -1.01 9.04
N GLU A 88 12.46 -0.97 9.58
CA GLU A 88 12.01 -1.84 10.68
C GLU A 88 11.08 -2.98 10.26
N ASN A 89 10.79 -3.13 8.96
CA ASN A 89 9.87 -4.16 8.52
C ASN A 89 10.58 -5.53 8.44
N PRO A 90 10.24 -6.49 9.32
CA PRO A 90 10.91 -7.80 9.37
C PRO A 90 10.59 -8.67 8.15
N HIS A 91 9.57 -8.36 7.38
CA HIS A 91 9.15 -9.11 6.20
C HIS A 91 9.88 -8.70 4.92
N ILE A 92 10.69 -7.64 4.99
CA ILE A 92 11.51 -7.18 3.87
C ILE A 92 12.87 -7.88 3.92
N THR A 93 13.23 -8.54 2.84
CA THR A 93 14.55 -9.17 2.72
C THR A 93 15.66 -8.11 2.63
N ALA A 94 16.89 -8.47 2.95
CA ALA A 94 18.05 -7.57 2.82
C ALA A 94 18.22 -7.07 1.37
N ARG A 95 17.94 -7.91 0.38
CA ARG A 95 17.99 -7.56 -1.03
C ARG A 95 16.92 -6.54 -1.40
N GLU A 96 15.68 -6.79 -1.00
CA GLU A 96 14.56 -5.86 -1.23
C GLU A 96 14.83 -4.52 -0.54
N ARG A 97 15.35 -4.55 0.68
CA ARG A 97 15.70 -3.35 1.42
C ARG A 97 16.74 -2.52 0.67
N ALA A 98 17.83 -3.15 0.22
CA ALA A 98 18.85 -2.45 -0.55
C ALA A 98 18.30 -1.83 -1.84
N ALA A 99 17.39 -2.52 -2.52
CA ALA A 99 16.74 -1.99 -3.71
C ALA A 99 15.76 -0.84 -3.39
N LEU A 100 14.98 -0.98 -2.33
CA LEU A 100 13.98 0.03 -1.93
C LEU A 100 14.57 1.35 -1.46
N ILE A 101 15.78 1.34 -0.88
CA ILE A 101 16.50 2.56 -0.46
C ILE A 101 17.46 3.09 -1.53
N SER A 102 17.51 2.47 -2.69
CA SER A 102 18.36 2.91 -3.82
C SER A 102 17.86 4.24 -4.39
N ASP A 103 18.77 5.12 -4.74
CA ASP A 103 18.49 6.35 -5.49
C ASP A 103 18.17 6.05 -6.97
N ASN A 104 18.36 4.82 -7.41
CA ASN A 104 18.04 4.37 -8.76
C ASN A 104 16.59 3.92 -8.85
N GLU A 105 15.78 4.59 -9.65
CA GLU A 105 14.36 4.30 -9.81
C GLU A 105 14.07 2.86 -10.31
N LEU A 106 14.97 2.29 -11.12
CA LEU A 106 14.81 0.92 -11.62
C LEU A 106 15.05 -0.10 -10.52
N ASP A 107 16.07 0.12 -9.68
CA ASP A 107 16.36 -0.73 -8.52
C ASP A 107 15.20 -0.62 -7.52
N TRP A 108 14.78 0.60 -7.21
CA TRP A 108 13.62 0.85 -6.35
C TRP A 108 12.38 0.11 -6.84
N HIS A 109 12.02 0.26 -8.12
CA HIS A 109 10.85 -0.42 -8.68
C HIS A 109 11.00 -1.94 -8.65
N THR A 110 12.21 -2.46 -8.85
CA THR A 110 12.48 -3.90 -8.71
C THR A 110 12.20 -4.38 -7.29
N GLY A 111 12.67 -3.66 -6.28
CA GLY A 111 12.38 -3.96 -4.87
C GLY A 111 10.89 -3.91 -4.55
N VAL A 112 10.18 -2.89 -5.03
CA VAL A 112 8.73 -2.76 -4.86
C VAL A 112 7.99 -3.94 -5.50
N ARG A 113 8.36 -4.34 -6.70
CA ARG A 113 7.75 -5.48 -7.40
C ARG A 113 7.94 -6.78 -6.65
N GLU A 114 9.16 -7.06 -6.20
CA GLU A 114 9.47 -8.28 -5.43
C GLU A 114 8.66 -8.31 -4.13
N TYR A 115 8.64 -7.21 -3.39
CA TYR A 115 7.86 -7.09 -2.16
C TYR A 115 6.36 -7.27 -2.39
N CYS A 116 5.78 -6.60 -3.38
CA CYS A 116 4.35 -6.69 -3.70
C CYS A 116 3.95 -8.09 -4.14
N ALA A 117 4.78 -8.77 -4.94
CA ALA A 117 4.52 -10.14 -5.36
C ALA A 117 4.51 -11.10 -4.16
N ARG A 118 5.51 -11.01 -3.28
CA ARG A 118 5.57 -11.84 -2.06
C ARG A 118 4.41 -11.56 -1.12
N TRP A 119 4.06 -10.29 -0.93
CA TRP A 119 2.92 -9.92 -0.11
C TRP A 119 1.63 -10.52 -0.66
N ALA A 120 1.38 -10.39 -1.95
CA ALA A 120 0.19 -10.92 -2.60
C ALA A 120 0.09 -12.44 -2.45
N VAL A 121 1.19 -13.17 -2.63
CA VAL A 121 1.23 -14.63 -2.42
C VAL A 121 0.99 -15.02 -0.97
N ALA A 122 1.60 -14.29 -0.03
CA ALA A 122 1.45 -14.57 1.40
C ALA A 122 0.02 -14.33 1.91
N HIS A 123 -0.73 -13.42 1.29
CA HIS A 123 -2.06 -12.99 1.71
C HIS A 123 -3.17 -13.36 0.72
N ALA A 124 -2.86 -14.20 -0.27
CA ALA A 124 -3.88 -14.80 -1.12
C ALA A 124 -4.89 -15.60 -0.29
N ASP A 125 -6.08 -15.78 -0.82
CA ASP A 125 -7.13 -16.59 -0.22
C ASP A 125 -7.66 -16.10 1.15
N GLY A 126 -7.62 -14.79 1.39
CA GLY A 126 -8.20 -14.18 2.58
C GLY A 126 -7.39 -14.42 3.85
N LYS A 127 -6.12 -14.77 3.74
CA LYS A 127 -5.23 -14.84 4.90
C LYS A 127 -5.09 -13.47 5.57
N THR A 128 -5.07 -13.49 6.88
CA THR A 128 -4.88 -12.28 7.69
C THR A 128 -3.56 -11.59 7.32
N ASP A 129 -3.61 -10.30 7.04
CA ASP A 129 -2.41 -9.51 6.84
C ASP A 129 -1.64 -9.35 8.16
N THR A 130 -0.68 -10.25 8.36
CA THR A 130 0.20 -10.27 9.51
C THR A 130 1.47 -9.44 9.31
N TRP A 131 1.71 -8.95 8.10
CA TRP A 131 2.88 -8.13 7.84
C TRP A 131 2.67 -6.76 8.43
N THR A 132 3.51 -6.43 9.37
CA THR A 132 3.56 -5.08 9.90
C THR A 132 3.88 -4.12 8.78
N THR A 133 3.11 -3.12 8.75
CA THR A 133 3.33 -1.98 7.93
C THR A 133 4.23 -1.01 8.68
N ASP A 134 4.73 -0.05 7.98
CA ASP A 134 5.63 0.99 8.47
C ASP A 134 5.13 1.70 9.74
N SER A 135 5.97 2.55 10.28
CA SER A 135 5.71 3.32 11.51
C SER A 135 4.46 4.21 11.45
N ARG A 136 3.97 4.54 10.25
CA ARG A 136 2.71 5.28 10.06
C ARG A 136 1.48 4.39 10.21
N ASN A 137 1.63 3.11 9.96
CA ASN A 137 0.60 2.12 10.23
C ASN A 137 0.68 1.55 11.66
N ARG A 138 1.56 2.06 12.48
CA ARG A 138 1.35 2.11 13.92
C ARG A 138 0.32 3.19 14.21
N ALA A 139 -0.88 3.04 13.66
CA ALA A 139 -2.01 3.70 14.23
C ALA A 139 -1.98 3.32 15.71
N THR A 140 -1.47 4.20 16.53
CA THR A 140 -1.49 4.03 17.96
C THR A 140 -2.94 4.16 18.37
N LEU A 141 -3.49 3.09 18.92
CA LEU A 141 -4.79 3.15 19.54
C LEU A 141 -4.70 4.22 20.62
N GLY A 142 -5.31 5.37 20.38
CA GLY A 142 -5.37 6.42 21.38
C GLY A 142 -6.13 5.92 22.62
N PRO A 143 -5.94 6.54 23.79
CA PRO A 143 -6.69 6.20 25.01
C PRO A 143 -8.20 6.36 24.84
N ASP A 144 -8.66 7.00 23.78
CA ASP A 144 -10.05 7.16 23.35
C ASP A 144 -10.54 5.99 22.46
N GLY A 145 -9.73 4.96 22.23
CA GLY A 145 -10.07 3.83 21.37
C GLY A 145 -10.08 4.18 19.86
N VAL A 146 -9.64 5.37 19.50
CA VAL A 146 -9.56 5.83 18.11
C VAL A 146 -8.14 5.69 17.62
N TRP A 147 -7.98 5.10 16.45
CA TRP A 147 -6.68 5.00 15.78
C TRP A 147 -6.24 6.38 15.29
N LYS A 148 -5.10 6.84 15.77
CA LYS A 148 -4.44 8.09 15.34
C LYS A 148 -3.27 7.81 14.48
#